data_5577c32ecfff97cc068091840ffac518
#
_entry.id   5577c32ecfff97cc068091840ffac518
#
_cell.length_a   1.000
_cell.length_b   1.000
_cell.length_c   1.000
_cell.angle_alpha   90.00
_cell.angle_beta   90.00
_cell.angle_gamma   90.00
#
_symmetry.space_group_name_H-M   'P 1'
#
loop_
_entity.id
_entity.type
_entity.pdbx_description
1 polymer ?
#
loop_
_entity_poly.entity_id
_entity_poly.type
_entity_poly.pdbx_seq_one_letter_code
_entity_poly.pdbx_strand_id
1 'polypeptide(L)'
;MRFADTNVLLYAISRDPAEQDKAKRANDILAGRDLALSVQVLQELYVQATRASRPDALSHRQAVLLIESFRRFPVQDLTTGIMMAALDARQRFQLPYWDAAIIEAARAMGCTDVLSEDLSDSQDYGGVRVVNPFR
;
A
#
# COMPACT_ATOMS: atom_id res chain seq x y z
N MET A 1 -12.27 -7.29 3.49
CA MET A 1 -11.53 -6.05 3.20
C MET A 1 -10.18 -6.38 2.57
N ARG A 2 -9.76 -5.59 1.62
CA ARG A 2 -8.45 -5.74 0.98
C ARG A 2 -7.56 -4.59 1.40
N PHE A 3 -6.29 -4.86 1.59
CA PHE A 3 -5.29 -3.84 1.97
C PHE A 3 -4.51 -3.45 0.71
N ALA A 4 -4.31 -2.16 0.47
CA ALA A 4 -3.54 -1.69 -0.67
C ALA A 4 -2.14 -1.25 -0.25
N ASP A 5 -1.12 -1.83 -0.89
CA ASP A 5 0.26 -1.39 -0.76
C ASP A 5 0.49 -0.08 -1.53
N THR A 6 1.58 0.60 -1.23
CA THR A 6 1.91 1.93 -1.77
C THR A 6 1.91 1.98 -3.29
N ASN A 7 2.41 0.93 -3.97
CA ASN A 7 2.46 0.93 -5.44
C ASN A 7 1.08 1.09 -6.08
N VAL A 8 0.02 0.58 -5.47
CA VAL A 8 -1.34 0.75 -5.98
C VAL A 8 -1.73 2.23 -6.00
N LEU A 9 -1.42 2.95 -4.93
CA LEU A 9 -1.73 4.39 -4.84
C LEU A 9 -0.88 5.20 -5.82
N LEU A 10 0.39 4.84 -5.99
CA LEU A 10 1.29 5.52 -6.92
C LEU A 10 0.85 5.34 -8.37
N TYR A 11 0.41 4.15 -8.76
CA TYR A 11 -0.14 3.95 -10.10
C TYR A 11 -1.40 4.77 -10.34
N ALA A 12 -2.24 4.91 -9.32
CA ALA A 12 -3.48 5.69 -9.46
C ALA A 12 -3.24 7.15 -9.85
N ILE A 13 -2.10 7.73 -9.45
CA ILE A 13 -1.74 9.11 -9.77
C ILE A 13 -0.72 9.22 -10.92
N SER A 14 -0.32 8.11 -11.52
CA SER A 14 0.65 8.12 -12.61
C SER A 14 0.09 8.78 -13.86
N ARG A 15 0.92 9.62 -14.50
CA ARG A 15 0.64 10.23 -15.81
C ARG A 15 1.52 9.64 -16.90
N ASP A 16 2.33 8.65 -16.58
CA ASP A 16 3.19 7.98 -17.54
C ASP A 16 2.33 7.20 -18.55
N PRO A 17 2.44 7.48 -19.86
CA PRO A 17 1.68 6.74 -20.88
C PRO A 17 1.92 5.22 -20.82
N ALA A 18 3.11 4.79 -20.40
CA ALA A 18 3.44 3.37 -20.29
C ALA A 18 2.71 2.69 -19.10
N GLU A 19 2.15 3.47 -18.17
CA GLU A 19 1.48 2.97 -16.96
C GLU A 19 -0.03 3.21 -16.97
N GLN A 20 -0.62 3.59 -18.12
CA GLN A 20 -2.04 3.96 -18.18
C GLN A 20 -2.97 2.80 -17.82
N ASP A 21 -2.67 1.58 -18.25
CA ASP A 21 -3.48 0.41 -17.91
C ASP A 21 -3.43 0.13 -16.41
N LYS A 22 -2.26 0.27 -15.80
CA LYS A 22 -2.10 0.11 -14.35
C LYS A 22 -2.79 1.23 -13.58
N ALA A 23 -2.70 2.47 -14.07
CA ALA A 23 -3.39 3.61 -13.47
C ALA A 23 -4.90 3.40 -13.48
N LYS A 24 -5.46 2.93 -14.58
CA LYS A 24 -6.89 2.63 -14.68
C LYS A 24 -7.29 1.54 -13.70
N ARG A 25 -6.52 0.46 -13.64
CA ARG A 25 -6.78 -0.64 -12.72
C ARG A 25 -6.72 -0.18 -11.27
N ALA A 26 -5.70 0.63 -10.91
CA ALA A 26 -5.56 1.18 -9.57
C ALA A 26 -6.75 2.09 -9.20
N ASN A 27 -7.18 2.93 -10.12
CA ASN A 27 -8.33 3.81 -9.87
C ASN A 27 -9.64 3.02 -9.74
N ASP A 28 -9.81 1.92 -10.47
CA ASP A 28 -10.95 1.02 -10.30
C ASP A 28 -10.96 0.40 -8.90
N ILE A 29 -9.79 0.00 -8.39
CA ILE A 29 -9.65 -0.51 -7.02
C ILE A 29 -10.04 0.56 -6.00
N LEU A 30 -9.55 1.80 -6.18
CA LEU A 30 -9.81 2.90 -5.25
C LEU A 30 -11.27 3.36 -5.27
N ALA A 31 -12.00 3.06 -6.33
CA ALA A 31 -13.43 3.35 -6.41
C ALA A 31 -14.26 2.39 -5.54
N GLY A 32 -13.69 1.27 -5.12
CA GLY A 32 -14.36 0.30 -4.23
C GLY A 32 -14.45 0.82 -2.80
N ARG A 33 -15.23 0.12 -1.97
CA ARG A 33 -15.45 0.49 -0.57
C ARG A 33 -14.83 -0.50 0.41
N ASP A 34 -14.18 -1.53 -0.09
CA ASP A 34 -13.62 -2.63 0.70
C ASP A 34 -12.11 -2.51 0.91
N LEU A 35 -11.57 -1.31 0.79
CA LEU A 35 -10.14 -1.07 0.82
C LEU A 35 -9.71 -0.52 2.18
N ALA A 36 -8.53 -0.95 2.63
CA ALA A 36 -7.88 -0.46 3.85
C ALA A 36 -6.44 -0.05 3.53
N LEU A 37 -5.93 0.89 4.30
CA LEU A 37 -4.57 1.43 4.17
C LEU A 37 -3.90 1.43 5.54
N SER A 38 -2.64 1.83 5.59
CA SER A 38 -1.92 2.10 6.85
C SER A 38 -1.20 3.43 6.81
N VAL A 39 -0.82 3.93 7.97
CA VAL A 39 0.00 5.15 8.08
C VAL A 39 1.31 4.95 7.33
N GLN A 40 1.94 3.78 7.40
CA GLN A 40 3.16 3.49 6.65
C GLN A 40 2.95 3.70 5.14
N VAL A 41 1.86 3.16 4.58
CA VAL A 41 1.55 3.31 3.15
C VAL A 41 1.41 4.79 2.78
N LEU A 42 0.71 5.57 3.61
CA LEU A 42 0.54 7.01 3.36
C LEU A 42 1.84 7.78 3.47
N GLN A 43 2.72 7.41 4.40
CA GLN A 43 4.06 8.00 4.52
C GLN A 43 4.91 7.69 3.29
N GLU A 44 4.92 6.44 2.85
CA GLU A 44 5.65 6.04 1.64
C GLU A 44 5.10 6.75 0.40
N LEU A 45 3.79 6.88 0.31
CA LEU A 45 3.15 7.62 -0.79
C LEU A 45 3.65 9.07 -0.82
N TYR A 46 3.68 9.75 0.33
CA TYR A 46 4.16 11.13 0.40
C TYR A 46 5.60 11.24 -0.11
N VAL A 47 6.49 10.40 0.42
CA VAL A 47 7.91 10.44 0.07
C VAL A 47 8.12 10.16 -1.42
N GLN A 48 7.45 9.16 -1.97
CA GLN A 48 7.60 8.76 -3.37
C GLN A 48 6.96 9.79 -4.32
N ALA A 49 5.76 10.28 -4.00
CA ALA A 49 5.02 11.19 -4.88
C ALA A 49 5.67 12.57 -4.97
N THR A 50 6.37 13.01 -3.93
CA THR A 50 7.05 14.32 -3.89
C THR A 50 8.53 14.25 -4.24
N ARG A 51 9.06 13.07 -4.53
CA ARG A 51 10.48 12.90 -4.84
C ARG A 51 10.85 13.69 -6.10
N ALA A 52 11.91 14.49 -6.00
CA ALA A 52 12.35 15.39 -7.10
C ALA A 52 12.70 14.62 -8.38
N SER A 53 13.16 13.37 -8.25
CA SER A 53 13.50 12.53 -9.41
C SER A 53 12.28 11.99 -10.16
N ARG A 54 11.07 12.11 -9.59
CA ARG A 54 9.84 11.67 -10.25
C ARG A 54 9.45 12.69 -11.31
N PRO A 55 9.20 12.28 -12.59
CA PRO A 55 8.90 13.24 -13.67
C PRO A 55 7.66 14.11 -13.43
N ASP A 56 6.67 13.57 -12.74
CA ASP A 56 5.41 14.26 -12.41
C ASP A 56 5.27 14.45 -10.89
N ALA A 57 6.38 14.80 -10.23
CA ALA A 57 6.40 14.96 -8.78
C ALA A 57 5.35 15.96 -8.31
N LEU A 58 4.63 15.58 -7.25
CA LEU A 58 3.65 16.47 -6.62
C LEU A 58 4.36 17.48 -5.73
N SER A 59 3.76 18.68 -5.61
CA SER A 59 4.14 19.61 -4.57
C SER A 59 3.73 19.07 -3.19
N HIS A 60 4.29 19.64 -2.13
CA HIS A 60 3.87 19.30 -0.76
C HIS A 60 2.35 19.46 -0.60
N ARG A 61 1.79 20.59 -1.04
CA ARG A 61 0.35 20.83 -0.92
C ARG A 61 -0.49 19.81 -1.66
N GLN A 62 -0.10 19.47 -2.89
CA GLN A 62 -0.81 18.45 -3.68
C GLN A 62 -0.78 17.08 -2.98
N ALA A 63 0.38 16.71 -2.43
CA ALA A 63 0.53 15.44 -1.73
C ALA A 63 -0.31 15.40 -0.45
N VAL A 64 -0.37 16.50 0.31
CA VAL A 64 -1.19 16.58 1.52
C VAL A 64 -2.68 16.42 1.17
N LEU A 65 -3.16 17.11 0.13
CA LEU A 65 -4.55 16.97 -0.30
C LEU A 65 -4.86 15.54 -0.77
N LEU A 66 -3.93 14.90 -1.46
CA LEU A 66 -4.08 13.52 -1.90
C LEU A 66 -4.21 12.58 -0.69
N ILE A 67 -3.31 12.71 0.28
CA ILE A 67 -3.34 11.89 1.50
C ILE A 67 -4.65 12.09 2.25
N GLU A 68 -5.12 13.33 2.39
CA GLU A 68 -6.39 13.61 3.04
C GLU A 68 -7.56 12.93 2.32
N SER A 69 -7.52 12.87 0.98
CA SER A 69 -8.56 12.19 0.21
C SER A 69 -8.58 10.68 0.48
N PHE A 70 -7.42 10.07 0.75
CA PHE A 70 -7.33 8.65 1.07
C PHE A 70 -7.76 8.31 2.49
N ARG A 71 -7.90 9.29 3.37
CA ARG A 71 -8.42 9.08 4.72
C ARG A 71 -9.90 8.67 4.76
N ARG A 72 -10.56 8.68 3.62
CA ARG A 72 -11.92 8.09 3.52
C ARG A 72 -11.91 6.57 3.73
N PHE A 73 -10.77 5.91 3.53
CA PHE A 73 -10.59 4.49 3.83
C PHE A 73 -10.15 4.32 5.29
N PRO A 74 -10.42 3.15 5.90
CA PRO A 74 -9.81 2.81 7.20
C PRO A 74 -8.28 2.82 7.08
N VAL A 75 -7.62 3.43 8.06
CA VAL A 75 -6.15 3.55 8.11
C VAL A 75 -5.65 2.95 9.41
N GLN A 76 -4.76 1.96 9.32
CA GLN A 76 -4.12 1.36 10.49
C GLN A 76 -2.99 2.26 10.99
N ASP A 77 -3.07 2.63 12.26
CA ASP A 77 -2.02 3.42 12.91
C ASP A 77 -0.72 2.63 13.05
N LEU A 78 0.40 3.35 13.11
CA LEU A 78 1.69 2.78 13.48
C LEU A 78 1.72 2.61 15.00
N THR A 79 1.67 1.35 15.44
CA THR A 79 1.66 1.02 16.86
C THR A 79 2.87 0.17 17.22
N THR A 80 3.22 0.15 18.52
CA THR A 80 4.24 -0.76 19.04
C THR A 80 3.85 -2.21 18.76
N GLY A 81 2.56 -2.54 18.87
CA GLY A 81 2.08 -3.90 18.61
C GLY A 81 2.34 -4.33 17.16
N ILE A 82 2.09 -3.44 16.20
CA ILE A 82 2.38 -3.73 14.78
C ILE A 82 3.90 -3.90 14.57
N MET A 83 4.71 -3.05 15.18
CA MET A 83 6.17 -3.17 15.08
C MET A 83 6.66 -4.53 15.60
N MET A 84 6.19 -4.94 16.78
CA MET A 84 6.59 -6.23 17.36
C MET A 84 6.12 -7.40 16.49
N ALA A 85 4.90 -7.34 15.96
CA ALA A 85 4.39 -8.36 15.05
C ALA A 85 5.22 -8.42 13.76
N ALA A 86 5.63 -7.28 13.23
CA ALA A 86 6.46 -7.20 12.03
C ALA A 86 7.86 -7.79 12.26
N LEU A 87 8.46 -7.55 13.42
CA LEU A 87 9.75 -8.16 13.78
C LEU A 87 9.66 -9.68 13.81
N ASP A 88 8.59 -10.23 14.38
CA ASP A 88 8.36 -11.67 14.40
C ASP A 88 8.10 -12.22 12.98
N ALA A 89 7.25 -11.55 12.20
CA ALA A 89 6.93 -11.97 10.84
C ALA A 89 8.15 -11.95 9.92
N ARG A 90 9.04 -10.97 10.09
CA ARG A 90 10.28 -10.90 9.33
C ARG A 90 11.10 -12.19 9.49
N GLN A 91 11.25 -12.66 10.71
CA GLN A 91 11.99 -13.89 10.98
C GLN A 91 11.23 -15.13 10.52
N ARG A 92 9.94 -15.19 10.83
CA ARG A 92 9.10 -16.36 10.53
C ARG A 92 8.95 -16.59 9.03
N PHE A 93 8.73 -15.51 8.26
CA PHE A 93 8.44 -15.61 6.83
C PHE A 93 9.64 -15.21 5.95
N GLN A 94 10.77 -14.84 6.53
CA GLN A 94 11.97 -14.44 5.79
C GLN A 94 11.70 -13.24 4.87
N LEU A 95 10.92 -12.26 5.35
CA LEU A 95 10.59 -11.04 4.64
C LEU A 95 11.49 -9.89 5.07
N PRO A 96 11.77 -8.91 4.17
CA PRO A 96 12.28 -7.62 4.61
C PRO A 96 11.33 -6.98 5.63
N TYR A 97 11.89 -6.22 6.59
CA TYR A 97 11.09 -5.68 7.70
C TYR A 97 9.88 -4.86 7.22
N TRP A 98 10.08 -3.95 6.25
CA TRP A 98 8.99 -3.08 5.82
C TRP A 98 7.88 -3.84 5.10
N ASP A 99 8.22 -4.91 4.40
CA ASP A 99 7.22 -5.81 3.80
C ASP A 99 6.45 -6.57 4.90
N ALA A 100 7.17 -7.04 5.93
CA ALA A 100 6.53 -7.68 7.07
C ALA A 100 5.57 -6.73 7.78
N ALA A 101 5.94 -5.45 7.91
CA ALA A 101 5.09 -4.43 8.52
C ALA A 101 3.80 -4.20 7.73
N ILE A 102 3.85 -4.24 6.40
CA ILE A 102 2.66 -4.16 5.54
C ILE A 102 1.73 -5.35 5.80
N ILE A 103 2.27 -6.56 5.82
CA ILE A 103 1.49 -7.78 6.07
C ILE A 103 0.82 -7.73 7.45
N GLU A 104 1.56 -7.30 8.49
CA GLU A 104 1.01 -7.27 9.84
C GLU A 104 -0.01 -6.14 10.04
N ALA A 105 0.14 -5.00 9.36
CA ALA A 105 -0.88 -3.96 9.36
C ALA A 105 -2.18 -4.48 8.74
N ALA A 106 -2.09 -5.19 7.62
CA ALA A 106 -3.24 -5.81 6.98
C ALA A 106 -3.92 -6.83 7.90
N ARG A 107 -3.11 -7.68 8.56
CA ARG A 107 -3.62 -8.67 9.51
C ARG A 107 -4.36 -8.02 10.67
N ALA A 108 -3.83 -6.93 11.22
CA ALA A 108 -4.44 -6.22 12.34
C ALA A 108 -5.81 -5.64 11.99
N MET A 109 -6.04 -5.32 10.72
CA MET A 109 -7.32 -4.79 10.23
C MET A 109 -8.30 -5.88 9.82
N GLY A 110 -7.91 -7.15 9.92
CA GLY A 110 -8.74 -8.27 9.47
C GLY A 110 -8.78 -8.45 7.96
N CYS A 111 -7.82 -7.87 7.23
CA CYS A 111 -7.71 -8.06 5.79
C CYS A 111 -7.10 -9.42 5.48
N THR A 112 -7.68 -10.12 4.50
CA THR A 112 -7.15 -11.40 4.03
C THR A 112 -6.30 -11.27 2.77
N ASP A 113 -6.42 -10.16 2.06
CA ASP A 113 -5.67 -9.89 0.83
C ASP A 113 -4.89 -8.59 0.95
N VAL A 114 -3.64 -8.62 0.49
CA VAL A 114 -2.80 -7.43 0.27
C VAL A 114 -2.58 -7.27 -1.22
N LEU A 115 -3.04 -6.16 -1.76
CA LEU A 115 -2.86 -5.81 -3.17
C LEU A 115 -1.49 -5.17 -3.34
N SER A 116 -0.59 -5.83 -4.04
CA SER A 116 0.78 -5.33 -4.24
C SER A 116 1.41 -5.94 -5.49
N GLU A 117 2.14 -5.11 -6.23
CA GLU A 117 2.99 -5.57 -7.33
C GLU A 117 4.38 -6.00 -6.82
N ASP A 118 4.83 -5.45 -5.69
CA ASP A 118 6.20 -5.60 -5.21
C ASP A 118 6.42 -6.85 -4.36
N LEU A 119 5.38 -7.35 -3.71
CA LEU A 119 5.45 -8.57 -2.90
C LEU A 119 5.21 -9.81 -3.77
N SER A 120 5.53 -10.99 -3.22
CA SER A 120 5.39 -12.26 -3.96
C SER A 120 3.93 -12.61 -4.20
N ASP A 121 3.48 -12.52 -5.45
CA ASP A 121 2.11 -12.80 -5.84
C ASP A 121 1.69 -14.23 -5.44
N SER A 122 0.47 -14.34 -4.93
CA SER A 122 -0.16 -15.58 -4.46
C SER A 122 0.46 -16.17 -3.20
N GLN A 123 1.48 -15.55 -2.62
CA GLN A 123 2.07 -16.03 -1.38
C GLN A 123 1.13 -15.77 -0.20
N ASP A 124 0.94 -16.79 0.64
CA ASP A 124 0.13 -16.71 1.86
C ASP A 124 1.04 -16.60 3.07
N TYR A 125 0.80 -15.59 3.89
CA TYR A 125 1.56 -15.34 5.12
C TYR A 125 0.65 -15.54 6.34
N GLY A 126 0.32 -16.79 6.61
CA GLY A 126 -0.50 -17.11 7.77
C GLY A 126 -1.93 -16.58 7.68
N GLY A 127 -2.56 -16.68 6.51
CA GLY A 127 -3.92 -16.22 6.28
C GLY A 127 -4.04 -14.83 5.64
N VAL A 128 -2.92 -14.14 5.42
CA VAL A 128 -2.86 -12.89 4.64
C VAL A 128 -2.17 -13.21 3.31
N ARG A 129 -2.90 -13.12 2.21
CA ARG A 129 -2.40 -13.48 0.90
C ARG A 129 -2.10 -12.24 0.07
N VAL A 130 -0.99 -12.28 -0.66
CA VAL A 130 -0.63 -11.25 -1.62
C VAL A 130 -1.32 -11.51 -2.95
N VAL A 131 -1.91 -10.47 -3.53
CA VAL A 131 -2.52 -10.50 -4.86
C VAL A 131 -1.94 -9.36 -5.68
N ASN A 132 -1.32 -9.69 -6.83
CA ASN A 132 -0.89 -8.64 -7.76
C ASN A 132 -2.08 -8.27 -8.64
N PRO A 133 -2.67 -7.05 -8.47
CA PRO A 133 -3.86 -6.66 -9.21
C PRO A 133 -3.55 -6.22 -10.65
N PHE A 134 -2.26 -6.13 -11.00
CA PHE A 134 -1.81 -5.62 -12.30
C PHE A 134 -1.45 -6.71 -13.30
N ARG A 135 -1.70 -7.93 -12.96
CA ARG A 135 -1.54 -9.06 -13.86
C ARG A 135 -2.78 -9.32 -14.68
#